data_d8598426009ad34aa394662e33792277
#
_entry.id   d8598426009ad34aa394662e33792277
#
_cell.length_a   1.000
_cell.length_b   1.000
_cell.length_c   1.000
_cell.angle_alpha   90.00
_cell.angle_beta   90.00
_cell.angle_gamma   90.00
#
_symmetry.space_group_name_H-M   'P 1'
#
loop_
_entity.id
_entity.type
_entity.pdbx_description
1 polymer ?
#
loop_
_entity_poly.entity_id
_entity_poly.type
_entity_poly.pdbx_seq_one_letter_code
_entity_poly.pdbx_strand_id
1 'polypeptide(L)'
;MAEYLTRDAVESVALNTAIPFVDSIPCNKGYIYHQNGTGIFVLRGIVNNPSACVARYAIEFTGNIAIPEGGAVTPIATAIVVSGESRDGSRSILTPAAVDEYGGVTSRGTVNVPRGCCFTVAVEYVSGVVNDPATTPTPLINVIDGSLSISRVA
;
A
#
# COMPACT_ATOMS: atom_id res chain seq x y z
N MET A 1 -5.25 9.73 -13.47
CA MET A 1 -4.59 8.62 -12.76
C MET A 1 -3.19 9.09 -12.34
N ALA A 2 -2.80 8.76 -11.14
CA ALA A 2 -1.44 8.96 -10.67
C ALA A 2 -0.78 7.61 -10.43
N GLU A 3 0.49 7.51 -10.73
CA GLU A 3 1.27 6.30 -10.54
C GLU A 3 2.51 6.62 -9.70
N TYR A 4 2.83 5.74 -8.77
CA TYR A 4 3.95 5.90 -7.85
C TYR A 4 4.77 4.62 -7.83
N LEU A 5 6.09 4.75 -7.89
CA LEU A 5 7.00 3.63 -7.99
C LEU A 5 7.92 3.59 -6.77
N THR A 6 8.27 2.38 -6.34
CA THR A 6 9.35 2.20 -5.37
C THR A 6 10.69 2.51 -6.02
N ARG A 7 11.71 2.75 -5.19
CA ARG A 7 13.05 3.02 -5.73
C ARG A 7 13.58 1.81 -6.51
N ASP A 8 14.49 2.07 -7.44
CA ASP A 8 15.13 1.05 -8.28
C ASP A 8 16.21 0.28 -7.49
N ALA A 9 15.80 -0.28 -6.37
CA ALA A 9 16.64 -1.07 -5.46
C ALA A 9 15.73 -1.79 -4.48
N VAL A 10 16.32 -2.69 -3.67
CA VAL A 10 15.60 -3.35 -2.59
C VAL A 10 15.21 -2.34 -1.51
N GLU A 11 13.93 -2.32 -1.16
CA GLU A 11 13.41 -1.51 -0.07
C GLU A 11 13.09 -2.41 1.12
N SER A 12 13.70 -2.12 2.28
CA SER A 12 13.42 -2.85 3.51
C SER A 12 12.26 -2.18 4.24
N VAL A 13 11.24 -2.95 4.56
CA VAL A 13 10.00 -2.45 5.18
C VAL A 13 9.72 -3.22 6.45
N ALA A 14 9.58 -2.51 7.57
CA ALA A 14 9.24 -3.11 8.84
C ALA A 14 7.73 -3.43 8.93
N LEU A 15 7.39 -4.37 9.82
CA LEU A 15 6.00 -4.75 10.08
C LEU A 15 5.18 -3.51 10.51
N ASN A 16 4.00 -3.38 9.92
CA ASN A 16 3.07 -2.28 10.17
C ASN A 16 3.62 -0.89 9.80
N THR A 17 4.55 -0.84 8.87
CA THR A 17 5.03 0.43 8.29
C THR A 17 4.74 0.50 6.81
N ALA A 18 4.67 1.73 6.30
CA ALA A 18 4.34 1.98 4.90
C ALA A 18 5.53 1.71 3.98
N ILE A 19 5.23 1.21 2.79
CA ILE A 19 6.19 1.07 1.70
C ILE A 19 6.43 2.47 1.13
N PRO A 20 7.69 2.98 1.11
CA PRO A 20 7.96 4.30 0.53
C PRO A 20 8.00 4.26 -1.00
N PHE A 21 7.56 5.36 -1.61
CA PHE A 21 7.57 5.56 -3.06
C PHE A 21 8.38 6.81 -3.40
N VAL A 22 9.24 6.70 -4.37
CA VAL A 22 10.20 7.76 -4.71
C VAL A 22 9.98 8.40 -6.07
N ASP A 23 9.40 7.67 -7.01
CA ASP A 23 9.07 8.17 -8.34
C ASP A 23 7.57 8.34 -8.49
N SER A 24 7.15 9.40 -9.14
CA SER A 24 5.72 9.66 -9.31
C SER A 24 5.40 10.22 -10.68
N ILE A 25 4.26 9.78 -11.21
CA ILE A 25 3.59 10.43 -12.33
C ILE A 25 2.36 11.10 -11.71
N PRO A 26 2.45 12.40 -11.39
CA PRO A 26 1.43 13.03 -10.57
C PRO A 26 0.11 13.26 -11.32
N CYS A 27 -0.96 13.31 -10.56
CA CYS A 27 -2.23 13.83 -11.01
C CYS A 27 -2.22 15.35 -10.99
N ASN A 28 -2.55 15.99 -12.11
CA ASN A 28 -2.42 17.44 -12.30
C ASN A 28 -3.51 18.27 -11.60
N LYS A 29 -4.46 17.65 -10.91
CA LYS A 29 -5.62 18.36 -10.34
C LYS A 29 -5.58 18.55 -8.83
N GLY A 30 -4.47 18.19 -8.18
CA GLY A 30 -4.34 18.39 -6.73
C GLY A 30 -5.23 17.52 -5.85
N TYR A 31 -5.76 16.44 -6.37
CA TYR A 31 -6.59 15.50 -5.60
C TYR A 31 -5.77 14.62 -4.66
N ILE A 32 -4.52 14.40 -5.00
CA ILE A 32 -3.62 13.50 -4.29
C ILE A 32 -2.37 14.29 -3.92
N TYR A 33 -1.99 14.23 -2.65
CA TYR A 33 -0.72 14.78 -2.17
C TYR A 33 0.19 13.64 -1.74
N HIS A 34 1.43 13.67 -2.18
CA HIS A 34 2.46 12.70 -1.81
C HIS A 34 3.83 13.38 -1.80
N GLN A 35 4.60 13.13 -0.75
CA GLN A 35 5.99 13.55 -0.66
C GLN A 35 6.89 12.38 -1.04
N ASN A 36 7.79 12.58 -2.00
CA ASN A 36 8.74 11.55 -2.45
C ASN A 36 9.55 11.01 -1.28
N GLY A 37 9.74 9.71 -1.26
CA GLY A 37 10.46 9.00 -0.21
C GLY A 37 9.60 8.61 0.99
N THR A 38 8.32 8.97 0.98
CA THR A 38 7.36 8.54 2.01
C THR A 38 6.36 7.54 1.44
N GLY A 39 5.69 6.82 2.32
CA GLY A 39 4.61 5.90 1.94
C GLY A 39 3.21 6.45 2.20
N ILE A 40 3.09 7.70 2.62
CA ILE A 40 1.80 8.27 2.98
C ILE A 40 1.27 9.14 1.84
N PHE A 41 0.03 8.86 1.45
CA PHE A 41 -0.71 9.60 0.44
C PHE A 41 -1.91 10.27 1.10
N VAL A 42 -2.17 11.52 0.75
CA VAL A 42 -3.36 12.24 1.21
C VAL A 42 -4.33 12.37 0.03
N LEU A 43 -5.49 11.77 0.19
CA LEU A 43 -6.58 11.85 -0.78
C LEU A 43 -7.57 12.91 -0.34
N ARG A 44 -7.85 13.85 -1.23
CA ARG A 44 -8.73 14.99 -0.93
C ARG A 44 -10.15 14.76 -1.42
N GLY A 45 -11.10 15.15 -0.60
CA GLY A 45 -12.53 15.10 -0.93
C GLY A 45 -13.01 16.29 -1.78
N ILE A 46 -12.24 16.66 -2.79
CA ILE A 46 -12.60 17.73 -3.71
C ILE A 46 -13.60 17.18 -4.73
N VAL A 47 -14.79 17.74 -4.75
CA VAL A 47 -15.85 17.37 -5.71
C VAL A 47 -16.31 18.61 -6.44
N ASN A 48 -16.41 18.50 -7.77
CA ASN A 48 -16.88 19.62 -8.62
C ASN A 48 -18.39 19.60 -8.85
N ASN A 49 -19.02 18.46 -8.57
CA ASN A 49 -20.46 18.32 -8.68
C ASN A 49 -21.12 18.65 -7.33
N PRO A 50 -21.97 19.68 -7.23
CA PRO A 50 -22.61 20.04 -5.97
C PRO A 50 -23.52 18.94 -5.41
N SER A 51 -23.97 18.00 -6.22
CA SER A 51 -24.78 16.87 -5.77
C SER A 51 -23.94 15.69 -5.23
N ALA A 52 -22.62 15.70 -5.42
CA ALA A 52 -21.76 14.63 -4.96
C ALA A 52 -21.41 14.81 -3.48
N CYS A 53 -21.50 13.73 -2.72
CA CYS A 53 -21.16 13.70 -1.29
C CYS A 53 -19.74 13.24 -1.03
N VAL A 54 -19.16 12.48 -1.95
CA VAL A 54 -17.85 11.85 -1.79
C VAL A 54 -17.02 11.94 -3.06
N ALA A 55 -15.71 11.95 -2.87
CA ALA A 55 -14.74 11.68 -3.94
C ALA A 55 -14.32 10.23 -3.84
N ARG A 56 -14.43 9.48 -4.92
CA ARG A 56 -14.09 8.06 -4.94
C ARG A 56 -12.78 7.83 -5.65
N TYR A 57 -11.92 7.05 -5.01
CA TYR A 57 -10.61 6.68 -5.53
C TYR A 57 -10.48 5.17 -5.62
N ALA A 58 -9.97 4.69 -6.77
CA ALA A 58 -9.55 3.30 -6.93
C ALA A 58 -8.04 3.23 -6.73
N ILE A 59 -7.60 2.32 -5.88
CA ILE A 59 -6.19 2.16 -5.49
C ILE A 59 -5.78 0.73 -5.81
N GLU A 60 -4.64 0.58 -6.49
CA GLU A 60 -4.08 -0.73 -6.78
C GLU A 60 -2.56 -0.70 -6.59
N PHE A 61 -2.08 -1.58 -5.75
CA PHE A 61 -0.65 -1.82 -5.55
C PHE A 61 -0.28 -3.19 -6.10
N THR A 62 0.81 -3.25 -6.87
CA THR A 62 1.46 -4.49 -7.28
C THR A 62 2.94 -4.40 -6.95
N GLY A 63 3.52 -5.49 -6.51
CA GLY A 63 4.94 -5.52 -6.19
C GLY A 63 5.41 -6.93 -5.90
N ASN A 64 6.72 -7.07 -5.72
CA ASN A 64 7.34 -8.33 -5.34
C ASN A 64 7.91 -8.19 -3.94
N ILE A 65 7.60 -9.13 -3.08
CA ILE A 65 8.05 -9.14 -1.69
C ILE A 65 8.78 -10.45 -1.37
N ALA A 66 9.71 -10.37 -0.44
CA ALA A 66 10.46 -11.52 0.04
C ALA A 66 10.85 -11.32 1.50
N ILE A 67 11.16 -12.43 2.16
CA ILE A 67 11.75 -12.40 3.50
C ILE A 67 13.26 -12.23 3.34
N PRO A 68 13.89 -11.25 4.00
CA PRO A 68 15.33 -11.04 3.89
C PRO A 68 16.11 -12.19 4.52
N GLU A 69 17.36 -12.35 4.10
CA GLU A 69 18.28 -13.31 4.71
C GLU A 69 18.37 -13.08 6.22
N GLY A 70 18.33 -14.17 6.97
CA GLY A 70 18.30 -14.13 8.43
C GLY A 70 16.91 -14.01 9.04
N GLY A 71 15.88 -13.80 8.24
CA GLY A 71 14.49 -13.78 8.70
C GLY A 71 13.88 -15.18 8.83
N ALA A 72 12.87 -15.30 9.65
CA ALA A 72 12.09 -16.53 9.77
C ALA A 72 11.05 -16.61 8.67
N VAL A 73 10.93 -17.78 8.03
CA VAL A 73 9.93 -18.00 6.98
C VAL A 73 8.54 -18.06 7.59
N THR A 74 7.74 -17.02 7.34
CA THR A 74 6.35 -16.89 7.79
C THR A 74 5.51 -16.31 6.65
N PRO A 75 4.19 -16.47 6.68
CA PRO A 75 3.33 -15.75 5.74
C PRO A 75 3.51 -14.24 5.88
N ILE A 76 3.70 -13.57 4.76
CA ILE A 76 3.86 -12.11 4.67
C ILE A 76 2.75 -11.53 3.80
N ALA A 77 2.38 -10.29 4.03
CA ALA A 77 1.29 -9.69 3.30
C ALA A 77 1.47 -8.19 3.12
N THR A 78 0.80 -7.66 2.12
CA THR A 78 0.58 -6.21 2.00
C THR A 78 -0.90 -5.91 2.10
N ALA A 79 -1.22 -4.72 2.56
CA ALA A 79 -2.59 -4.24 2.63
C ALA A 79 -2.64 -2.74 2.46
N ILE A 80 -3.79 -2.25 1.99
CA ILE A 80 -4.07 -0.82 1.94
C ILE A 80 -4.57 -0.39 3.33
N VAL A 81 -3.95 0.65 3.86
CA VAL A 81 -4.28 1.22 5.17
C VAL A 81 -4.87 2.61 4.96
N VAL A 82 -6.07 2.82 5.45
CA VAL A 82 -6.79 4.10 5.32
C VAL A 82 -6.95 4.72 6.69
N SER A 83 -6.40 5.92 6.86
CA SER A 83 -6.44 6.65 8.14
C SER A 83 -5.98 5.81 9.34
N GLY A 84 -4.95 5.00 9.13
CA GLY A 84 -4.36 4.13 10.15
C GLY A 84 -5.03 2.76 10.31
N GLU A 85 -6.12 2.48 9.60
CA GLU A 85 -6.81 1.19 9.68
C GLU A 85 -6.57 0.36 8.42
N SER A 86 -6.10 -0.86 8.62
CA SER A 86 -5.92 -1.83 7.54
C SER A 86 -7.27 -2.28 6.97
N ARG A 87 -7.35 -2.27 5.65
CA ARG A 87 -8.51 -2.81 4.92
C ARG A 87 -8.27 -4.29 4.66
N ASP A 88 -8.93 -5.16 5.42
CA ASP A 88 -8.73 -6.61 5.34
C ASP A 88 -9.02 -7.17 3.94
N GLY A 89 -9.98 -6.61 3.24
CA GLY A 89 -10.29 -7.03 1.87
C GLY A 89 -9.19 -6.69 0.85
N SER A 90 -8.23 -5.85 1.21
CA SER A 90 -7.08 -5.50 0.36
C SER A 90 -5.83 -6.32 0.67
N ARG A 91 -5.85 -7.15 1.72
CA ARG A 91 -4.68 -7.92 2.14
C ARG A 91 -4.37 -9.02 1.12
N SER A 92 -3.14 -9.01 0.62
CA SER A 92 -2.61 -10.04 -0.27
C SER A 92 -1.50 -10.79 0.44
N ILE A 93 -1.70 -12.08 0.66
CA ILE A 93 -0.81 -12.93 1.46
C ILE A 93 0.07 -13.75 0.53
N LEU A 94 1.37 -13.77 0.86
CA LEU A 94 2.36 -14.62 0.22
C LEU A 94 3.05 -15.46 1.29
N THR A 95 3.14 -16.78 1.07
CA THR A 95 3.91 -17.67 1.93
C THR A 95 5.13 -18.14 1.14
N PRO A 96 6.31 -17.51 1.30
CA PRO A 96 7.50 -17.93 0.57
C PRO A 96 8.02 -19.27 1.11
N ALA A 97 8.64 -20.05 0.24
CA ALA A 97 9.23 -21.33 0.62
C ALA A 97 10.58 -21.16 1.34
N ALA A 98 11.29 -20.07 1.05
CA ALA A 98 12.60 -19.76 1.63
C ALA A 98 12.83 -18.26 1.69
N VAL A 99 13.91 -17.85 2.38
CA VAL A 99 14.36 -16.46 2.36
C VAL A 99 14.84 -16.06 0.95
N ASP A 100 14.79 -14.76 0.64
CA ASP A 100 15.19 -14.18 -0.65
C ASP A 100 14.41 -14.72 -1.87
N GLU A 101 13.31 -15.41 -1.67
CA GLU A 101 12.37 -15.78 -2.74
C GLU A 101 11.29 -14.74 -2.89
N TYR A 102 11.31 -14.01 -4.01
CA TYR A 102 10.32 -12.98 -4.31
C TYR A 102 9.06 -13.58 -4.91
N GLY A 103 7.94 -13.10 -4.44
CA GLY A 103 6.63 -13.43 -4.99
C GLY A 103 5.79 -12.19 -5.17
N GLY A 104 4.90 -12.22 -6.16
CA GLY A 104 4.02 -11.10 -6.48
C GLY A 104 2.84 -10.99 -5.52
N VAL A 105 2.53 -9.76 -5.12
CA VAL A 105 1.33 -9.44 -4.35
C VAL A 105 0.59 -8.30 -5.03
N THR A 106 -0.72 -8.29 -4.88
CA THR A 106 -1.59 -7.23 -5.40
C THR A 106 -2.60 -6.85 -4.33
N SER A 107 -2.57 -5.60 -3.90
CA SER A 107 -3.53 -5.05 -2.95
C SER A 107 -4.38 -4.00 -3.63
N ARG A 108 -5.72 -4.16 -3.57
CA ARG A 108 -6.65 -3.25 -4.23
C ARG A 108 -7.75 -2.83 -3.28
N GLY A 109 -8.26 -1.63 -3.51
CA GLY A 109 -9.40 -1.13 -2.76
C GLY A 109 -9.96 0.14 -3.35
N THR A 110 -11.14 0.49 -2.88
CA THR A 110 -11.82 1.74 -3.21
C THR A 110 -11.96 2.55 -1.92
N VAL A 111 -11.61 3.83 -1.99
CA VAL A 111 -11.71 4.74 -0.85
C VAL A 111 -12.66 5.88 -1.23
N ASN A 112 -13.67 6.11 -0.39
CA ASN A 112 -14.60 7.21 -0.51
C ASN A 112 -14.22 8.30 0.49
N VAL A 113 -13.79 9.46 -0.01
CA VAL A 113 -13.41 10.60 0.82
C VAL A 113 -14.55 11.58 0.86
N PRO A 114 -15.14 11.86 2.02
CA PRO A 114 -16.25 12.81 2.13
C PRO A 114 -15.84 14.20 1.64
N ARG A 115 -16.81 14.92 1.10
CA ARG A 115 -16.63 16.29 0.65
C ARG A 115 -16.02 17.16 1.75
N GLY A 116 -14.94 17.87 1.40
CA GLY A 116 -14.26 18.75 2.35
C GLY A 116 -13.32 18.04 3.32
N CYS A 117 -13.22 16.70 3.26
CA CYS A 117 -12.29 15.92 4.09
C CYS A 117 -11.02 15.53 3.35
N CYS A 118 -10.09 14.98 4.11
CA CYS A 118 -8.88 14.34 3.58
C CYS A 118 -8.68 13.00 4.31
N PHE A 119 -8.34 11.96 3.56
CA PHE A 119 -7.95 10.68 4.16
C PHE A 119 -6.50 10.39 3.81
N THR A 120 -5.77 9.80 4.76
CA THR A 120 -4.44 9.26 4.48
C THR A 120 -4.56 7.82 4.01
N VAL A 121 -3.72 7.46 3.05
CA VAL A 121 -3.66 6.11 2.50
C VAL A 121 -2.20 5.68 2.41
N ALA A 122 -1.95 4.44 2.75
CA ALA A 122 -0.63 3.82 2.63
C ALA A 122 -0.79 2.36 2.21
N VAL A 123 0.26 1.81 1.61
CA VAL A 123 0.41 0.36 1.47
C VAL A 123 1.43 -0.08 2.50
N GLU A 124 1.03 -0.98 3.39
CA GLU A 124 1.88 -1.42 4.50
C GLU A 124 2.20 -2.90 4.39
N TYR A 125 3.38 -3.28 4.90
CA TYR A 125 3.62 -4.66 5.26
C TYR A 125 2.82 -4.98 6.51
N VAL A 126 1.93 -5.96 6.39
CA VAL A 126 1.13 -6.46 7.51
C VAL A 126 1.37 -7.96 7.69
N SER A 127 1.02 -8.48 8.85
CA SER A 127 1.16 -9.92 9.08
C SER A 127 0.30 -10.72 8.10
N GLY A 128 0.89 -11.73 7.48
CA GLY A 128 0.16 -12.74 6.72
C GLY A 128 -0.29 -13.92 7.57
N VAL A 129 0.09 -13.94 8.84
CA VAL A 129 -0.30 -15.00 9.77
C VAL A 129 -1.74 -14.80 10.20
N VAL A 130 -2.58 -15.78 9.93
CA VAL A 130 -4.01 -15.76 10.29
C VAL A 130 -4.33 -17.01 11.08
N ASN A 131 -5.13 -16.86 12.14
CA ASN A 131 -5.63 -17.96 12.96
C ASN A 131 -4.54 -18.83 13.65
N ASP A 132 -3.32 -18.29 13.78
CA ASP A 132 -2.24 -18.98 14.48
C ASP A 132 -1.53 -18.02 15.44
N PRO A 133 -2.01 -17.91 16.70
CA PRO A 133 -1.41 -16.99 17.66
C PRO A 133 -0.01 -17.39 18.11
N ALA A 134 0.43 -18.62 17.80
CA ALA A 134 1.77 -19.11 18.19
C ALA A 134 2.86 -18.68 17.21
N THR A 135 2.50 -18.26 15.99
CA THR A 135 3.45 -17.83 14.96
C THR A 135 3.67 -16.33 15.03
N THR A 136 4.92 -15.93 15.24
CA THR A 136 5.32 -14.51 15.23
C THR A 136 5.68 -14.10 13.81
N PRO A 137 5.08 -13.04 13.24
CA PRO A 137 5.44 -12.56 11.92
C PRO A 137 6.90 -12.10 11.86
N THR A 138 7.53 -12.28 10.69
CA THR A 138 8.88 -11.74 10.49
C THR A 138 8.84 -10.20 10.59
N PRO A 139 9.83 -9.58 11.24
CA PRO A 139 9.80 -8.13 11.49
C PRO A 139 10.06 -7.28 10.26
N LEU A 140 10.70 -7.83 9.22
CA LEU A 140 11.09 -7.08 8.03
C LEU A 140 10.78 -7.88 6.77
N ILE A 141 10.44 -7.17 5.71
CA ILE A 141 10.39 -7.73 4.35
C ILE A 141 11.22 -6.86 3.40
N ASN A 142 11.61 -7.44 2.27
CA ASN A 142 12.18 -6.72 1.15
C ASN A 142 11.12 -6.54 0.07
N VAL A 143 11.06 -5.35 -0.51
CA VAL A 143 10.14 -5.00 -1.60
C VAL A 143 10.93 -4.55 -2.79
N ILE A 144 10.61 -5.09 -3.97
CA ILE A 144 11.17 -4.64 -5.25
C ILE A 144 10.04 -4.45 -6.27
N ASP A 145 10.31 -3.58 -7.24
CA ASP A 145 9.42 -3.36 -8.40
C ASP A 145 7.96 -3.06 -8.00
N GLY A 146 7.80 -2.28 -6.94
CA GLY A 146 6.47 -1.87 -6.48
C GLY A 146 5.90 -0.73 -7.31
N SER A 147 4.62 -0.84 -7.65
CA SER A 147 3.86 0.17 -8.37
C SER A 147 2.51 0.37 -7.71
N LEU A 148 2.18 1.62 -7.42
CA LEU A 148 0.89 2.01 -6.86
C LEU A 148 0.20 2.94 -7.83
N SER A 149 -1.00 2.59 -8.26
CA SER A 149 -1.83 3.48 -9.04
C SER A 149 -3.03 3.97 -8.23
N ILE A 150 -3.32 5.26 -8.32
CA ILE A 150 -4.46 5.88 -7.68
C ILE A 150 -5.24 6.63 -8.76
N SER A 151 -6.49 6.25 -8.95
CA SER A 151 -7.38 6.86 -9.92
C SER A 151 -8.60 7.45 -9.25
N ARG A 152 -8.92 8.69 -9.58
CA ARG A 152 -10.20 9.28 -9.19
C ARG A 152 -11.28 8.76 -10.13
N VAL A 153 -12.30 8.09 -9.61
CA VAL A 153 -13.34 7.44 -10.42
C VAL A 153 -14.72 8.07 -10.29
N ALA A 154 -14.87 9.01 -9.38
CA ALA A 154 -16.15 9.75 -9.29
C ALA A 154 -16.02 11.05 -8.50
#